data_a4d30883f46d4768349161925536f2d8
#
_entry.id   a4d30883f46d4768349161925536f2d8
#
_cell.length_a   1.000
_cell.length_b   1.000
_cell.length_c   1.000
_cell.angle_alpha   90.00
_cell.angle_beta   90.00
_cell.angle_gamma   90.00
#
_symmetry.space_group_name_H-M   'P 1'
#
loop_
_entity.id
_entity.type
_entity.pdbx_description
1 polymer ?
#
loop_
_entity_poly.entity_id
_entity_poly.type
_entity_poly.pdbx_seq_one_letter_code
_entity_poly.pdbx_strand_id
1 'polypeptide(L)'
;MNNPIFLSGLNKIYSKFDIFFVDLWGVVHNGIECYSNSLKALKNIEKRKKIILISNAPRPSHSVQKFLNKINFNKKFYNLLITSGDLTRFYLKNFSKNKCFYHLGPDRDKSLFINLGLKKTSLNNANFVVCTGVNNNKDSLSKYVPILKKIKKKNLKMICANPDLIVHRGDRTEYCAGSIAKLYEKMGGKVKYFGKPYKYFYEYICSVLKKKYRKNINKNKILVIGDNLNTDIFGANNFKVKNLFIAGGIHKSEWNKKNTNLANFVIKKNKDFKINYFQNELVW
;
A
#
# COMPACT_ATOMS: atom_id res chain seq x y z
N MET A 1 -26.53 0.58 6.81
CA MET A 1 -25.41 1.25 6.13
C MET A 1 -25.94 1.87 4.85
N ASN A 2 -25.50 3.09 4.48
CA ASN A 2 -25.90 3.67 3.20
C ASN A 2 -25.29 2.84 2.05
N ASN A 3 -26.04 2.68 0.97
CA ASN A 3 -25.56 1.99 -0.22
C ASN A 3 -24.36 2.72 -0.85
N PRO A 4 -23.39 1.99 -1.39
CA PRO A 4 -22.28 2.57 -2.14
C PRO A 4 -22.81 3.33 -3.37
N ILE A 5 -22.20 4.48 -3.66
CA ILE A 5 -22.61 5.32 -4.79
C ILE A 5 -21.68 5.06 -5.98
N PHE A 6 -22.24 4.61 -7.10
CA PHE A 6 -21.49 4.55 -8.36
C PHE A 6 -21.21 5.98 -8.86
N LEU A 7 -19.98 6.21 -9.29
CA LEU A 7 -19.56 7.48 -9.87
C LEU A 7 -19.22 7.31 -11.34
N SER A 8 -19.89 8.01 -12.22
CA SER A 8 -19.52 8.11 -13.63
C SER A 8 -18.22 8.90 -13.85
N GLY A 9 -17.84 9.73 -12.87
CA GLY A 9 -16.58 10.48 -12.85
C GLY A 9 -16.29 11.03 -11.46
N LEU A 10 -14.99 11.17 -11.13
CA LEU A 10 -14.54 11.75 -9.86
C LEU A 10 -14.98 13.21 -9.71
N ASN A 11 -15.21 13.93 -10.82
CA ASN A 11 -15.71 15.30 -10.85
C ASN A 11 -17.04 15.47 -10.10
N LYS A 12 -17.85 14.42 -9.97
CA LYS A 12 -19.13 14.45 -9.24
C LYS A 12 -19.00 14.71 -7.74
N ILE A 13 -17.84 14.38 -7.18
CA ILE A 13 -17.55 14.54 -5.75
C ILE A 13 -16.30 15.39 -5.46
N TYR A 14 -15.56 15.79 -6.48
CA TYR A 14 -14.28 16.47 -6.39
C TYR A 14 -14.30 17.70 -5.45
N SER A 15 -15.37 18.51 -5.51
CA SER A 15 -15.52 19.73 -4.71
C SER A 15 -15.58 19.46 -3.20
N LYS A 16 -16.00 18.26 -2.79
CA LYS A 16 -16.17 17.88 -1.37
C LYS A 16 -14.84 17.67 -0.64
N PHE A 17 -13.74 17.42 -1.38
CA PHE A 17 -12.45 17.01 -0.81
C PHE A 17 -11.33 17.99 -1.19
N ASP A 18 -10.32 18.09 -0.32
CA ASP A 18 -9.14 18.93 -0.52
C ASP A 18 -7.87 18.11 -0.68
N ILE A 19 -7.88 16.86 -0.19
CA ILE A 19 -6.74 15.96 -0.20
C ILE A 19 -7.18 14.60 -0.71
N PHE A 20 -6.44 14.07 -1.68
CA PHE A 20 -6.67 12.77 -2.27
C PHE A 20 -5.48 11.86 -1.94
N PHE A 21 -5.73 10.80 -1.18
CA PHE A 21 -4.78 9.71 -0.97
C PHE A 21 -5.05 8.66 -2.05
N VAL A 22 -4.13 8.54 -3.00
CA VAL A 22 -4.34 7.71 -4.18
C VAL A 22 -3.34 6.56 -4.17
N ASP A 23 -3.85 5.33 -4.21
CA ASP A 23 -3.00 4.16 -4.40
C ASP A 23 -2.38 4.12 -5.79
N LEU A 24 -1.30 3.36 -5.93
CA LEU A 24 -0.54 3.26 -7.18
C LEU A 24 -0.95 2.04 -8.01
N TRP A 25 -0.77 0.84 -7.45
CA TRP A 25 -1.05 -0.41 -8.16
C TRP A 25 -2.54 -0.63 -8.33
N GLY A 26 -2.97 -1.03 -9.53
CA GLY A 26 -4.40 -1.26 -9.80
C GLY A 26 -5.25 0.02 -9.94
N VAL A 27 -4.71 1.19 -9.53
CA VAL A 27 -5.37 2.49 -9.65
C VAL A 27 -4.69 3.36 -10.70
N VAL A 28 -3.37 3.56 -10.59
CA VAL A 28 -2.59 4.43 -11.49
C VAL A 28 -1.86 3.63 -12.56
N HIS A 29 -1.37 2.44 -12.23
CA HIS A 29 -0.60 1.57 -13.13
C HIS A 29 -0.77 0.09 -12.78
N ASN A 30 -0.42 -0.79 -13.75
CA ASN A 30 -0.39 -2.25 -13.58
C ASN A 30 1.02 -2.82 -13.34
N GLY A 31 2.02 -1.96 -13.10
CA GLY A 31 3.41 -2.32 -12.93
C GLY A 31 4.21 -2.41 -14.23
N ILE A 32 3.57 -2.23 -15.37
CA ILE A 32 4.16 -2.18 -16.72
C ILE A 32 3.94 -0.80 -17.32
N GLU A 33 2.69 -0.32 -17.28
CA GLU A 33 2.27 0.95 -17.86
C GLU A 33 1.25 1.66 -16.96
N CYS A 34 1.06 2.96 -17.20
CA CYS A 34 0.05 3.77 -16.52
C CYS A 34 -1.29 3.71 -17.24
N TYR A 35 -2.38 3.73 -16.48
CA TYR A 35 -3.72 3.82 -17.03
C TYR A 35 -4.02 5.24 -17.52
N SER A 36 -4.39 5.39 -18.79
CA SER A 36 -4.61 6.70 -19.43
C SER A 36 -5.71 7.53 -18.75
N ASN A 37 -6.80 6.88 -18.35
CA ASN A 37 -7.91 7.54 -17.66
C ASN A 37 -7.50 8.05 -16.29
N SER A 38 -6.70 7.27 -15.55
CA SER A 38 -6.17 7.68 -14.25
C SER A 38 -5.23 8.88 -14.38
N LEU A 39 -4.37 8.91 -15.41
CA LEU A 39 -3.51 10.07 -15.68
C LEU A 39 -4.34 11.34 -15.97
N LYS A 40 -5.43 11.22 -16.76
CA LYS A 40 -6.36 12.32 -17.02
C LYS A 40 -7.02 12.80 -15.74
N ALA A 41 -7.51 11.87 -14.90
CA ALA A 41 -8.13 12.20 -13.62
C ALA A 41 -7.15 12.93 -12.69
N LEU A 42 -5.93 12.39 -12.50
CA LEU A 42 -4.90 13.02 -11.66
C LEU A 42 -4.52 14.42 -12.15
N LYS A 43 -4.40 14.63 -13.48
CA LYS A 43 -4.13 15.96 -14.06
C LYS A 43 -5.20 16.97 -13.69
N ASN A 44 -6.45 16.57 -13.65
CA ASN A 44 -7.56 17.45 -13.27
C ASN A 44 -7.60 17.73 -11.77
N ILE A 45 -7.30 16.73 -10.92
CA ILE A 45 -7.20 16.92 -9.47
C ILE A 45 -6.07 17.90 -9.12
N GLU A 46 -4.89 17.75 -9.74
CA GLU A 46 -3.70 18.56 -9.41
C GLU A 46 -3.94 20.06 -9.50
N LYS A 47 -4.78 20.52 -10.41
CA LYS A 47 -5.01 21.94 -10.66
C LYS A 47 -5.41 22.75 -9.42
N ARG A 48 -6.08 22.14 -8.44
CA ARG A 48 -6.68 22.85 -7.29
C ARG A 48 -6.50 22.17 -5.92
N LYS A 49 -6.17 20.88 -5.86
CA LYS A 49 -6.18 20.06 -4.65
C LYS A 49 -4.81 19.41 -4.40
N LYS A 50 -4.67 18.67 -3.31
CA LYS A 50 -3.42 17.96 -2.99
C LYS A 50 -3.58 16.46 -3.26
N ILE A 51 -2.71 15.94 -4.12
CA ILE A 51 -2.60 14.50 -4.40
C ILE A 51 -1.42 13.94 -3.63
N ILE A 52 -1.69 12.96 -2.81
CA ILE A 52 -0.70 12.20 -2.06
C ILE A 52 -0.78 10.77 -2.55
N LEU A 53 0.21 10.34 -3.30
CA LEU A 53 0.32 8.94 -3.67
C LEU A 53 0.71 8.13 -2.44
N ILE A 54 0.00 7.05 -2.20
CA ILE A 54 0.23 6.15 -1.07
C ILE A 54 0.46 4.74 -1.58
N SER A 55 1.46 4.04 -1.06
CA SER A 55 1.79 2.69 -1.54
C SER A 55 2.29 1.79 -0.42
N ASN A 56 1.92 0.51 -0.50
CA ASN A 56 2.48 -0.51 0.37
C ASN A 56 3.86 -1.01 -0.07
N ALA A 57 4.47 -0.40 -1.10
CA ALA A 57 5.83 -0.72 -1.52
C ALA A 57 6.82 -0.65 -0.34
N PRO A 58 7.66 -1.69 -0.13
CA PRO A 58 8.60 -1.74 0.99
C PRO A 58 9.81 -0.80 0.82
N ARG A 59 9.94 -0.19 -0.35
CA ARG A 59 11.02 0.74 -0.70
C ARG A 59 10.65 2.17 -0.35
N PRO A 60 11.64 3.02 0.02
CA PRO A 60 11.42 4.44 0.24
C PRO A 60 10.85 5.13 -1.01
N SER A 61 10.12 6.21 -0.81
CA SER A 61 9.44 6.98 -1.87
C SER A 61 10.37 7.38 -3.02
N HIS A 62 11.61 7.79 -2.75
CA HIS A 62 12.58 8.13 -3.81
C HIS A 62 12.92 6.93 -4.73
N SER A 63 12.92 5.70 -4.20
CA SER A 63 13.15 4.49 -5.00
C SER A 63 11.94 4.11 -5.83
N VAL A 64 10.73 4.30 -5.27
CA VAL A 64 9.48 4.12 -6.01
C VAL A 64 9.34 5.19 -7.11
N GLN A 65 9.74 6.44 -6.84
CA GLN A 65 9.79 7.50 -7.83
C GLN A 65 10.66 7.14 -9.06
N LYS A 66 11.84 6.53 -8.82
CA LYS A 66 12.71 6.06 -9.92
C LYS A 66 12.01 5.02 -10.79
N PHE A 67 11.21 4.14 -10.19
CA PHE A 67 10.40 3.17 -10.92
C PHE A 67 9.27 3.87 -11.71
N LEU A 68 8.54 4.80 -11.09
CA LEU A 68 7.47 5.54 -11.75
C LEU A 68 7.98 6.32 -12.98
N ASN A 69 9.17 6.91 -12.89
CA ASN A 69 9.80 7.59 -14.03
C ASN A 69 10.06 6.63 -15.21
N LYS A 70 10.41 5.35 -14.94
CA LYS A 70 10.64 4.34 -16.01
C LYS A 70 9.36 3.98 -16.77
N ILE A 71 8.20 4.11 -16.14
CA ILE A 71 6.89 3.89 -16.78
C ILE A 71 6.23 5.23 -17.19
N ASN A 72 7.04 6.28 -17.37
CA ASN A 72 6.61 7.61 -17.81
C ASN A 72 5.59 8.30 -16.91
N PHE A 73 5.54 7.94 -15.59
CA PHE A 73 4.71 8.64 -14.63
C PHE A 73 5.42 9.84 -14.04
N ASN A 74 5.03 11.03 -14.48
CA ASN A 74 5.71 12.27 -14.14
C ASN A 74 5.34 12.77 -12.73
N LYS A 75 6.34 13.32 -12.03
CA LYS A 75 6.18 13.95 -10.69
C LYS A 75 5.17 15.11 -10.66
N LYS A 76 4.85 15.71 -11.79
CA LYS A 76 3.86 16.78 -11.90
C LYS A 76 2.41 16.35 -11.55
N PHE A 77 2.12 15.05 -11.54
CA PHE A 77 0.78 14.53 -11.24
C PHE A 77 0.46 14.43 -9.76
N TYR A 78 1.42 14.68 -8.87
CA TYR A 78 1.19 14.54 -7.43
C TYR A 78 2.09 15.46 -6.60
N ASN A 79 1.68 15.74 -5.37
CA ASN A 79 2.39 16.62 -4.45
C ASN A 79 3.39 15.88 -3.56
N LEU A 80 3.05 14.65 -3.17
CA LEU A 80 3.88 13.76 -2.36
C LEU A 80 3.66 12.30 -2.76
N LEU A 81 4.68 11.51 -2.55
CA LEU A 81 4.63 10.05 -2.56
C LEU A 81 5.09 9.55 -1.19
N ILE A 82 4.29 8.73 -0.54
CA ILE A 82 4.57 8.15 0.77
C ILE A 82 4.35 6.64 0.69
N THR A 83 5.34 5.89 1.15
CA THR A 83 5.33 4.42 1.06
C THR A 83 5.35 3.76 2.43
N SER A 84 4.97 2.49 2.47
CA SER A 84 5.21 1.62 3.63
C SER A 84 6.70 1.61 4.00
N GLY A 85 7.59 1.64 3.00
CA GLY A 85 9.03 1.76 3.19
C GLY A 85 9.44 3.04 3.94
N ASP A 86 8.82 4.19 3.65
CA ASP A 86 9.11 5.44 4.37
C ASP A 86 8.72 5.34 5.85
N LEU A 87 7.53 4.81 6.15
CA LEU A 87 7.09 4.58 7.52
C LEU A 87 7.96 3.54 8.24
N THR A 88 8.35 2.47 7.55
CA THR A 88 9.26 1.46 8.10
C THR A 88 10.62 2.08 8.44
N ARG A 89 11.18 2.92 7.56
CA ARG A 89 12.42 3.66 7.84
C ARG A 89 12.28 4.58 9.05
N PHE A 90 11.18 5.35 9.10
CA PHE A 90 10.90 6.21 10.25
C PHE A 90 10.88 5.42 11.55
N TYR A 91 10.20 4.29 11.58
CA TYR A 91 10.19 3.39 12.73
C TYR A 91 11.57 2.84 13.07
N LEU A 92 12.28 2.28 12.07
CA LEU A 92 13.60 1.67 12.28
C LEU A 92 14.63 2.67 12.79
N LYS A 93 14.63 3.90 12.31
CA LYS A 93 15.53 4.97 12.76
C LYS A 93 15.34 5.29 14.25
N ASN A 94 14.10 5.22 14.74
CA ASN A 94 13.77 5.56 16.12
C ASN A 94 13.82 4.33 17.06
N PHE A 95 13.68 3.11 16.50
CA PHE A 95 13.54 1.89 17.28
C PHE A 95 14.88 1.34 17.79
N SER A 96 16.00 1.58 17.12
CA SER A 96 17.20 0.82 17.44
C SER A 96 18.49 1.40 16.88
N LYS A 97 19.08 2.31 17.61
CA LYS A 97 20.51 2.58 17.43
C LYS A 97 21.29 1.29 17.74
N ASN A 98 22.22 0.90 16.86
CA ASN A 98 23.17 -0.22 17.04
C ASN A 98 22.59 -1.65 17.06
N LYS A 99 21.37 -1.89 16.58
CA LYS A 99 20.82 -3.26 16.48
C LYS A 99 21.14 -3.94 15.16
N CYS A 100 21.28 -5.28 15.23
CA CYS A 100 21.49 -6.12 14.08
C CYS A 100 20.14 -6.66 13.55
N PHE A 101 19.98 -6.71 12.24
CA PHE A 101 18.78 -7.28 11.63
C PHE A 101 19.09 -8.29 10.53
N TYR A 102 18.19 -9.25 10.36
CA TYR A 102 18.17 -10.14 9.22
C TYR A 102 17.18 -9.60 8.18
N HIS A 103 17.63 -9.45 6.93
CA HIS A 103 16.77 -9.05 5.82
C HIS A 103 16.20 -10.28 5.12
N LEU A 104 14.88 -10.43 5.15
CA LEU A 104 14.13 -11.44 4.39
C LEU A 104 13.44 -10.74 3.23
N GLY A 105 14.02 -10.86 2.03
CA GLY A 105 13.51 -10.22 0.82
C GLY A 105 14.60 -9.96 -0.22
N PRO A 106 14.20 -9.45 -1.40
CA PRO A 106 15.08 -9.30 -2.54
C PRO A 106 16.05 -8.14 -2.38
N ASP A 107 17.20 -8.24 -3.03
CA ASP A 107 18.26 -7.21 -3.00
C ASP A 107 17.81 -5.85 -3.55
N ARG A 108 16.81 -5.82 -4.43
CA ARG A 108 16.24 -4.56 -4.94
C ARG A 108 15.66 -3.65 -3.86
N ASP A 109 15.39 -4.19 -2.66
CA ASP A 109 14.83 -3.46 -1.54
C ASP A 109 15.89 -2.93 -0.55
N LYS A 110 17.20 -3.09 -0.84
CA LYS A 110 18.31 -2.61 0.00
C LYS A 110 18.23 -1.12 0.33
N SER A 111 17.61 -0.32 -0.54
CA SER A 111 17.41 1.12 -0.31
C SER A 111 16.62 1.43 0.96
N LEU A 112 15.84 0.47 1.47
CA LEU A 112 15.14 0.58 2.75
C LEU A 112 16.09 0.85 3.92
N PHE A 113 17.31 0.33 3.87
CA PHE A 113 18.23 0.27 5.01
C PHE A 113 19.35 1.33 4.99
N ILE A 114 19.48 2.09 3.89
CA ILE A 114 20.54 3.08 3.73
C ILE A 114 20.45 4.17 4.81
N ASN A 115 21.56 4.49 5.48
CA ASN A 115 21.68 5.55 6.49
C ASN A 115 20.72 5.41 7.70
N LEU A 116 20.46 4.18 8.15
CA LEU A 116 19.63 3.93 9.35
C LEU A 116 20.46 3.65 10.62
N GLY A 117 21.77 3.49 10.51
CA GLY A 117 22.61 3.10 11.64
C GLY A 117 22.35 1.66 12.12
N LEU A 118 21.78 0.81 11.26
CA LEU A 118 21.51 -0.61 11.53
C LEU A 118 22.52 -1.51 10.80
N LYS A 119 22.91 -2.60 11.44
CA LYS A 119 23.82 -3.60 10.84
C LYS A 119 23.03 -4.79 10.29
N LYS A 120 23.10 -5.02 8.98
CA LYS A 120 22.60 -6.27 8.37
C LYS A 120 23.52 -7.41 8.75
N THR A 121 22.94 -8.53 9.22
CA THR A 121 23.71 -9.72 9.65
C THR A 121 23.06 -11.01 9.15
N SER A 122 23.75 -12.13 9.43
CA SER A 122 23.14 -13.46 9.33
C SER A 122 21.99 -13.61 10.34
N LEU A 123 21.10 -14.58 10.11
CA LEU A 123 20.00 -14.86 11.03
C LEU A 123 20.48 -15.17 12.46
N ASN A 124 21.65 -15.79 12.59
CA ASN A 124 22.19 -16.19 13.90
C ASN A 124 22.47 -15.00 14.80
N ASN A 125 22.89 -13.88 14.25
CA ASN A 125 23.33 -12.68 14.97
C ASN A 125 22.25 -11.57 14.95
N ALA A 126 21.07 -11.83 14.41
CA ALA A 126 20.03 -10.84 14.29
C ALA A 126 19.20 -10.68 15.58
N ASN A 127 18.83 -9.44 15.90
CA ASN A 127 17.89 -9.10 16.97
C ASN A 127 16.43 -9.10 16.50
N PHE A 128 16.20 -8.91 15.22
CA PHE A 128 14.88 -8.92 14.58
C PHE A 128 15.01 -9.17 13.08
N VAL A 129 13.86 -9.43 12.43
CA VAL A 129 13.78 -9.67 10.98
C VAL A 129 13.04 -8.49 10.33
N VAL A 130 13.52 -8.03 9.16
CA VAL A 130 12.78 -7.12 8.29
C VAL A 130 12.41 -7.87 7.02
N CYS A 131 11.12 -8.10 6.83
CA CYS A 131 10.59 -8.76 5.64
C CYS A 131 10.08 -7.71 4.64
N THR A 132 10.64 -7.73 3.42
CA THR A 132 10.27 -6.82 2.33
C THR A 132 9.58 -7.52 1.17
N GLY A 133 9.62 -8.85 1.09
CA GLY A 133 8.97 -9.63 0.03
C GLY A 133 9.62 -10.98 -0.21
N VAL A 134 9.17 -11.62 -1.28
CA VAL A 134 9.78 -12.86 -1.79
C VAL A 134 11.11 -12.53 -2.47
N ASN A 135 12.09 -13.45 -2.41
CA ASN A 135 13.41 -13.26 -3.05
C ASN A 135 13.29 -13.32 -4.57
N ASN A 136 12.45 -14.23 -5.08
CA ASN A 136 12.15 -14.36 -6.50
C ASN A 136 10.63 -14.32 -6.69
N ASN A 137 10.16 -13.60 -7.69
CA ASN A 137 8.73 -13.45 -7.98
C ASN A 137 8.02 -14.78 -8.31
N LYS A 138 8.77 -15.83 -8.65
CA LYS A 138 8.27 -17.20 -8.89
C LYS A 138 8.29 -18.08 -7.63
N ASP A 139 8.78 -17.58 -6.50
CA ASP A 139 8.88 -18.41 -5.28
C ASP A 139 7.49 -18.76 -4.75
N SER A 140 7.30 -20.02 -4.39
CA SER A 140 6.17 -20.48 -3.58
C SER A 140 6.38 -20.11 -2.10
N LEU A 141 5.30 -19.91 -1.35
CA LEU A 141 5.39 -19.62 0.09
C LEU A 141 6.01 -20.77 0.90
N SER A 142 5.85 -22.01 0.45
CA SER A 142 6.45 -23.21 1.09
C SER A 142 7.98 -23.10 1.18
N LYS A 143 8.64 -22.45 0.22
CA LYS A 143 10.07 -22.21 0.23
C LYS A 143 10.55 -21.43 1.47
N TYR A 144 9.68 -20.64 2.08
CA TYR A 144 10.01 -19.81 3.25
C TYR A 144 9.79 -20.54 4.58
N VAL A 145 9.10 -21.68 4.61
CA VAL A 145 8.79 -22.43 5.84
C VAL A 145 10.07 -22.78 6.63
N PRO A 146 11.16 -23.31 6.03
CA PRO A 146 12.38 -23.65 6.78
C PRO A 146 13.01 -22.45 7.49
N ILE A 147 13.10 -21.30 6.81
CA ILE A 147 13.68 -20.09 7.40
C ILE A 147 12.77 -19.51 8.48
N LEU A 148 11.43 -19.54 8.29
CA LEU A 148 10.47 -19.08 9.29
C LEU A 148 10.50 -19.94 10.56
N LYS A 149 10.69 -21.26 10.45
CA LYS A 149 10.92 -22.14 11.61
C LYS A 149 12.15 -21.72 12.40
N LYS A 150 13.28 -21.40 11.72
CA LYS A 150 14.51 -20.91 12.36
C LYS A 150 14.27 -19.57 13.06
N ILE A 151 13.57 -18.63 12.40
CA ILE A 151 13.21 -17.32 12.97
C ILE A 151 12.34 -17.51 14.23
N LYS A 152 11.36 -18.43 14.16
CA LYS A 152 10.48 -18.75 15.30
C LYS A 152 11.25 -19.37 16.47
N LYS A 153 12.14 -20.34 16.20
CA LYS A 153 12.99 -20.96 17.25
C LYS A 153 13.82 -19.91 18.02
N LYS A 154 14.25 -18.85 17.33
CA LYS A 154 14.97 -17.71 17.93
C LYS A 154 14.05 -16.65 18.56
N ASN A 155 12.74 -16.85 18.52
CA ASN A 155 11.72 -15.89 19.00
C ASN A 155 11.90 -14.46 18.45
N LEU A 156 12.35 -14.31 17.20
CA LEU A 156 12.62 -13.02 16.61
C LEU A 156 11.32 -12.36 16.15
N LYS A 157 11.16 -11.08 16.45
CA LYS A 157 10.06 -10.26 15.93
C LYS A 157 10.31 -9.95 14.45
N MET A 158 9.27 -10.09 13.62
CA MET A 158 9.32 -9.69 12.23
C MET A 158 8.70 -8.31 12.03
N ILE A 159 9.37 -7.46 11.28
CA ILE A 159 8.87 -6.18 10.77
C ILE A 159 8.51 -6.41 9.31
N CYS A 160 7.22 -6.35 8.99
CA CYS A 160 6.70 -6.49 7.63
C CYS A 160 6.59 -5.09 6.99
N ALA A 161 7.42 -4.82 5.98
CA ALA A 161 7.49 -3.53 5.31
C ALA A 161 6.53 -3.39 4.12
N ASN A 162 5.74 -4.41 3.82
CA ASN A 162 4.67 -4.42 2.82
C ASN A 162 3.54 -5.35 3.26
N PRO A 163 2.41 -4.83 3.78
CA PRO A 163 1.31 -5.66 4.26
C PRO A 163 0.50 -6.38 3.17
N ASP A 164 0.64 -6.01 1.89
CA ASP A 164 -0.08 -6.68 0.82
C ASP A 164 0.26 -8.17 0.78
N LEU A 165 -0.74 -9.00 0.50
CA LEU A 165 -0.53 -10.44 0.34
C LEU A 165 0.02 -10.75 -1.05
N ILE A 166 -0.61 -10.17 -2.06
CA ILE A 166 -0.27 -10.36 -3.47
C ILE A 166 -0.33 -9.02 -4.21
N VAL A 167 0.28 -8.98 -5.38
CA VAL A 167 0.14 -7.91 -6.35
C VAL A 167 0.04 -8.50 -7.77
N HIS A 168 -0.74 -7.86 -8.64
CA HIS A 168 -0.79 -8.22 -10.05
C HIS A 168 0.19 -7.36 -10.86
N ARG A 169 1.13 -8.00 -11.55
CA ARG A 169 2.04 -7.36 -12.51
C ARG A 169 1.67 -7.82 -13.92
N GLY A 170 0.90 -7.02 -14.65
CA GLY A 170 0.19 -7.49 -15.83
C GLY A 170 -0.67 -8.70 -15.43
N ASP A 171 -0.54 -9.82 -16.16
CA ASP A 171 -1.31 -11.04 -15.91
C ASP A 171 -0.71 -11.96 -14.83
N ARG A 172 0.42 -11.58 -14.22
CA ARG A 172 1.10 -12.42 -13.22
C ARG A 172 0.75 -11.98 -11.81
N THR A 173 0.43 -12.95 -10.95
CA THR A 173 0.27 -12.74 -9.51
C THR A 173 1.61 -13.02 -8.81
N GLU A 174 2.07 -12.07 -8.01
CA GLU A 174 3.30 -12.16 -7.22
C GLU A 174 2.97 -12.06 -5.72
N TYR A 175 3.60 -12.91 -4.89
CA TYR A 175 3.49 -12.80 -3.44
C TYR A 175 4.26 -11.60 -2.91
N CYS A 176 3.68 -10.92 -1.92
CA CYS A 176 4.29 -9.81 -1.19
C CYS A 176 4.76 -10.25 0.21
N ALA A 177 5.43 -9.34 0.93
CA ALA A 177 5.91 -9.61 2.29
C ALA A 177 4.79 -9.97 3.26
N GLY A 178 3.57 -9.44 3.07
CA GLY A 178 2.41 -9.78 3.88
C GLY A 178 2.07 -11.26 3.87
N SER A 179 2.23 -11.96 2.73
CA SER A 179 2.03 -13.40 2.66
C SER A 179 3.02 -14.19 3.52
N ILE A 180 4.30 -13.81 3.49
CA ILE A 180 5.34 -14.42 4.34
C ILE A 180 5.07 -14.12 5.82
N ALA A 181 4.71 -12.89 6.12
CA ALA A 181 4.40 -12.44 7.48
C ALA A 181 3.18 -13.17 8.06
N LYS A 182 2.11 -13.36 7.27
CA LYS A 182 0.93 -14.16 7.64
C LYS A 182 1.27 -15.62 7.89
N LEU A 183 2.15 -16.19 7.06
CA LEU A 183 2.64 -17.55 7.28
C LEU A 183 3.41 -17.64 8.60
N TYR A 184 4.25 -16.65 8.92
CA TYR A 184 4.98 -16.58 10.19
C TYR A 184 4.04 -16.43 11.39
N GLU A 185 2.98 -15.61 11.31
CA GLU A 185 1.95 -15.49 12.35
C GLU A 185 1.22 -16.82 12.59
N LYS A 186 0.83 -17.54 11.51
CA LYS A 186 0.22 -18.87 11.63
C LYS A 186 1.12 -19.90 12.35
N MET A 187 2.44 -19.70 12.29
CA MET A 187 3.41 -20.49 13.04
C MET A 187 3.62 -19.96 14.47
N GLY A 188 2.82 -18.99 14.93
CA GLY A 188 2.92 -18.36 16.25
C GLY A 188 4.05 -17.33 16.35
N GLY A 189 4.54 -16.79 15.23
CA GLY A 189 5.52 -15.70 15.20
C GLY A 189 4.89 -14.34 15.49
N LYS A 190 5.70 -13.40 16.02
CA LYS A 190 5.26 -12.02 16.29
C LYS A 190 5.62 -11.12 15.11
N VAL A 191 4.61 -10.46 14.52
CA VAL A 191 4.79 -9.55 13.38
C VAL A 191 4.32 -8.14 13.73
N LYS A 192 5.05 -7.13 13.23
CA LYS A 192 4.61 -5.74 13.19
C LYS A 192 4.58 -5.29 11.73
N TYR A 193 3.39 -4.92 11.26
CA TYR A 193 3.17 -4.49 9.89
C TYR A 193 3.35 -2.99 9.74
N PHE A 194 3.78 -2.52 8.56
CA PHE A 194 3.86 -1.10 8.21
C PHE A 194 3.22 -0.87 6.85
N GLY A 195 2.25 0.05 6.78
CA GLY A 195 1.49 0.36 5.57
C GLY A 195 -0.02 0.34 5.78
N LYS A 196 -0.79 0.33 4.69
CA LYS A 196 -2.24 0.11 4.69
C LYS A 196 -2.54 -1.35 5.07
N PRO A 197 -3.57 -1.65 5.84
CA PRO A 197 -4.68 -0.79 6.31
C PRO A 197 -4.46 -0.16 7.69
N TYR A 198 -3.27 -0.16 8.22
CA TYR A 198 -3.02 0.22 9.60
C TYR A 198 -3.15 1.74 9.80
N LYS A 199 -3.95 2.16 10.80
CA LYS A 199 -4.26 3.56 11.11
C LYS A 199 -3.03 4.45 11.25
N TYR A 200 -1.97 3.96 11.88
CA TYR A 200 -0.72 4.70 12.07
C TYR A 200 0.02 5.03 10.76
N PHE A 201 -0.26 4.34 9.64
CA PHE A 201 0.25 4.75 8.33
C PHE A 201 -0.40 6.07 7.89
N TYR A 202 -1.71 6.19 8.01
CA TYR A 202 -2.44 7.42 7.69
C TYR A 202 -2.10 8.56 8.66
N GLU A 203 -1.88 8.27 9.94
CA GLU A 203 -1.40 9.23 10.92
C GLU A 203 -0.01 9.75 10.57
N TYR A 204 0.89 8.87 10.14
CA TYR A 204 2.21 9.25 9.63
C TYR A 204 2.09 10.16 8.41
N ILE A 205 1.24 9.83 7.42
CA ILE A 205 0.99 10.69 6.26
C ILE A 205 0.53 12.08 6.71
N CYS A 206 -0.45 12.16 7.61
CA CYS A 206 -0.95 13.43 8.12
C CYS A 206 0.13 14.22 8.87
N SER A 207 1.02 13.57 9.62
CA SER A 207 2.15 14.23 10.29
C SER A 207 3.13 14.85 9.29
N VAL A 208 3.44 14.12 8.21
CA VAL A 208 4.29 14.62 7.10
C VAL A 208 3.64 15.81 6.41
N LEU A 209 2.33 15.74 6.15
CA LEU A 209 1.57 16.84 5.52
C LEU A 209 1.53 18.09 6.42
N LYS A 210 1.24 17.89 7.72
CA LYS A 210 1.24 18.99 8.71
C LYS A 210 2.60 19.69 8.75
N LYS A 211 3.69 18.92 8.79
CA LYS A 211 5.06 19.48 8.78
C LYS A 211 5.35 20.24 7.48
N LYS A 212 4.96 19.67 6.32
CA LYS A 212 5.25 20.27 5.01
C LYS A 212 4.44 21.54 4.74
N TYR A 213 3.14 21.52 5.03
CA TYR A 213 2.22 22.60 4.67
C TYR A 213 1.91 23.54 5.83
N ARG A 214 2.40 23.25 7.04
CA ARG A 214 2.17 24.06 8.27
C ARG A 214 0.68 24.28 8.56
N LYS A 215 -0.19 23.34 8.16
CA LYS A 215 -1.65 23.41 8.34
C LYS A 215 -2.17 22.12 8.98
N ASN A 216 -3.20 22.26 9.79
CA ASN A 216 -3.91 21.09 10.30
C ASN A 216 -4.70 20.41 9.18
N ILE A 217 -4.73 19.08 9.22
CA ILE A 217 -5.40 18.26 8.22
C ILE A 217 -6.81 17.94 8.69
N ASN A 218 -7.81 18.44 7.96
CA ASN A 218 -9.21 18.08 8.19
C ASN A 218 -9.50 16.73 7.54
N LYS A 219 -9.73 15.70 8.35
CA LYS A 219 -10.02 14.34 7.87
C LYS A 219 -11.27 14.26 7.00
N ASN A 220 -12.29 15.09 7.28
CA ASN A 220 -13.53 15.11 6.49
C ASN A 220 -13.30 15.60 5.04
N LYS A 221 -12.15 16.21 4.77
CA LYS A 221 -11.72 16.69 3.46
C LYS A 221 -10.73 15.74 2.75
N ILE A 222 -10.55 14.51 3.27
CA ILE A 222 -9.71 13.47 2.69
C ILE A 222 -10.59 12.46 1.96
N LEU A 223 -10.19 12.10 0.72
CA LEU A 223 -10.70 10.94 -0.01
C LEU A 223 -9.54 9.95 -0.22
N VAL A 224 -9.72 8.71 0.19
CA VAL A 224 -8.82 7.59 -0.16
C VAL A 224 -9.34 6.94 -1.43
N ILE A 225 -8.48 6.74 -2.41
CA ILE A 225 -8.79 6.08 -3.69
C ILE A 225 -7.89 4.85 -3.79
N GLY A 226 -8.47 3.67 -3.90
CA GLY A 226 -7.73 2.41 -3.95
C GLY A 226 -8.53 1.26 -4.52
N ASP A 227 -7.85 0.21 -4.93
CA ASP A 227 -8.44 -0.98 -5.55
C ASP A 227 -8.56 -2.18 -4.61
N ASN A 228 -7.91 -2.13 -3.45
CA ASN A 228 -7.88 -3.28 -2.54
C ASN A 228 -8.77 -3.05 -1.32
N LEU A 229 -9.81 -3.90 -1.20
CA LEU A 229 -10.75 -3.85 -0.08
C LEU A 229 -10.06 -4.03 1.28
N ASN A 230 -9.07 -4.92 1.37
CA ASN A 230 -8.39 -5.27 2.63
C ASN A 230 -7.33 -4.26 3.07
N THR A 231 -6.83 -3.42 2.17
CA THR A 231 -5.79 -2.44 2.49
C THR A 231 -6.28 -1.01 2.35
N ASP A 232 -6.77 -0.60 1.17
CA ASP A 232 -7.20 0.78 0.92
C ASP A 232 -8.51 1.11 1.62
N ILE A 233 -9.55 0.30 1.33
CA ILE A 233 -10.91 0.59 1.81
C ILE A 233 -11.01 0.34 3.32
N PHE A 234 -10.49 -0.80 3.79
CA PHE A 234 -10.45 -1.10 5.22
C PHE A 234 -9.56 -0.10 5.97
N GLY A 235 -8.45 0.33 5.37
CA GLY A 235 -7.58 1.36 5.94
C GLY A 235 -8.26 2.73 6.03
N ALA A 236 -8.99 3.15 5.00
CA ALA A 236 -9.80 4.37 5.04
C ALA A 236 -10.86 4.31 6.14
N ASN A 237 -11.50 3.15 6.31
CA ASN A 237 -12.48 2.93 7.37
C ASN A 237 -11.87 3.02 8.76
N ASN A 238 -10.72 2.37 8.98
CA ASN A 238 -9.98 2.44 10.25
C ASN A 238 -9.52 3.86 10.58
N PHE A 239 -9.19 4.63 9.54
CA PHE A 239 -8.78 6.03 9.69
C PHE A 239 -9.97 6.99 9.77
N LYS A 240 -11.22 6.50 9.50
CA LYS A 240 -12.49 7.25 9.52
C LYS A 240 -12.53 8.37 8.48
N VAL A 241 -12.14 8.07 7.23
CA VAL A 241 -12.23 8.97 6.08
C VAL A 241 -13.06 8.33 4.97
N LYS A 242 -13.53 9.14 4.02
CA LYS A 242 -14.27 8.65 2.85
C LYS A 242 -13.34 7.93 1.88
N ASN A 243 -13.92 6.96 1.15
CA ASN A 243 -13.19 6.16 0.18
C ASN A 243 -13.90 6.08 -1.18
N LEU A 244 -13.11 5.90 -2.22
CA LEU A 244 -13.52 5.55 -3.58
C LEU A 244 -12.84 4.22 -3.94
N PHE A 245 -13.63 3.18 -4.08
CA PHE A 245 -13.18 1.85 -4.48
C PHE A 245 -13.05 1.75 -6.00
N ILE A 246 -11.89 1.33 -6.49
CA ILE A 246 -11.61 1.07 -7.89
C ILE A 246 -11.69 -0.45 -8.14
N ALA A 247 -12.83 -0.89 -8.63
CA ALA A 247 -13.14 -2.33 -8.72
C ALA A 247 -12.41 -3.07 -9.86
N GLY A 248 -11.90 -2.34 -10.86
CA GLY A 248 -11.17 -2.89 -12.00
C GLY A 248 -9.70 -3.26 -11.71
N GLY A 249 -9.22 -3.04 -10.47
CA GLY A 249 -7.89 -3.44 -10.02
C GLY A 249 -7.82 -4.90 -9.55
N ILE A 250 -7.29 -5.14 -8.35
CA ILE A 250 -7.00 -6.50 -7.83
C ILE A 250 -8.24 -7.41 -7.73
N HIS A 251 -9.43 -6.82 -7.59
CA HIS A 251 -10.69 -7.57 -7.48
C HIS A 251 -11.42 -7.79 -8.81
N LYS A 252 -10.85 -7.36 -9.94
CA LYS A 252 -11.49 -7.46 -11.27
C LYS A 252 -11.98 -8.88 -11.58
N SER A 253 -11.20 -9.89 -11.30
CA SER A 253 -11.55 -11.29 -11.56
C SER A 253 -12.68 -11.83 -10.68
N GLU A 254 -13.01 -11.18 -9.54
CA GLU A 254 -14.06 -11.63 -8.64
C GLU A 254 -15.46 -11.24 -9.14
N TRP A 255 -15.60 -10.18 -9.91
CA TRP A 255 -16.89 -9.69 -10.40
C TRP A 255 -17.06 -9.79 -11.93
N ASN A 256 -15.96 -9.86 -12.67
CA ASN A 256 -16.00 -9.98 -14.15
C ASN A 256 -16.20 -11.45 -14.60
N LYS A 257 -16.58 -12.35 -13.69
CA LYS A 257 -17.00 -13.71 -14.01
C LYS A 257 -18.48 -13.71 -14.43
N LYS A 258 -18.86 -14.65 -15.34
CA LYS A 258 -20.23 -14.78 -15.89
C LYS A 258 -21.29 -14.49 -14.82
N ASN A 259 -22.19 -13.52 -15.12
CA ASN A 259 -23.38 -13.15 -14.37
C ASN A 259 -23.22 -12.32 -13.07
N THR A 260 -22.05 -11.77 -12.76
CA THR A 260 -21.95 -10.85 -11.61
C THR A 260 -21.85 -9.40 -12.10
N ASN A 261 -22.89 -8.60 -11.83
CA ASN A 261 -22.85 -7.16 -12.07
C ASN A 261 -21.93 -6.49 -11.03
N LEU A 262 -21.13 -5.52 -11.46
CA LEU A 262 -20.23 -4.73 -10.59
C LEU A 262 -20.98 -4.14 -9.38
N ALA A 263 -22.17 -3.57 -9.58
CA ALA A 263 -22.96 -2.99 -8.49
C ALA A 263 -23.32 -4.05 -7.43
N ASN A 264 -23.77 -5.24 -7.85
CA ASN A 264 -24.11 -6.33 -6.95
C ASN A 264 -22.87 -6.82 -6.15
N PHE A 265 -21.71 -6.93 -6.82
CA PHE A 265 -20.45 -7.24 -6.16
C PHE A 265 -20.12 -6.22 -5.06
N VAL A 266 -20.18 -4.93 -5.39
CA VAL A 266 -19.86 -3.84 -4.46
C VAL A 266 -20.85 -3.78 -3.29
N ILE A 267 -22.16 -3.95 -3.54
CA ILE A 267 -23.18 -4.02 -2.49
C ILE A 267 -22.92 -5.20 -1.54
N LYS A 268 -22.58 -6.37 -2.09
CA LYS A 268 -22.23 -7.55 -1.28
C LYS A 268 -21.01 -7.26 -0.39
N LYS A 269 -19.94 -6.70 -0.96
CA LYS A 269 -18.71 -6.36 -0.21
C LYS A 269 -18.92 -5.21 0.79
N ASN A 270 -19.90 -4.34 0.58
CA ASN A 270 -20.21 -3.25 1.52
C ASN A 270 -20.72 -3.73 2.88
N LYS A 271 -21.13 -4.99 3.01
CA LYS A 271 -21.48 -5.59 4.31
C LYS A 271 -20.27 -5.71 5.23
N ASP A 272 -19.10 -6.03 4.65
CA ASP A 272 -17.84 -6.23 5.38
C ASP A 272 -16.95 -4.96 5.38
N PHE A 273 -17.05 -4.18 4.29
CA PHE A 273 -16.24 -2.99 4.06
C PHE A 273 -17.15 -1.80 3.77
N LYS A 274 -17.11 -0.77 4.59
CA LYS A 274 -17.89 0.46 4.33
C LYS A 274 -17.35 1.16 3.09
N ILE A 275 -17.96 0.90 1.92
CA ILE A 275 -17.63 1.54 0.64
C ILE A 275 -18.50 2.78 0.48
N ASN A 276 -17.92 3.95 0.27
CA ASN A 276 -18.67 5.18 0.08
C ASN A 276 -19.00 5.41 -1.40
N TYR A 277 -17.98 5.30 -2.25
CA TYR A 277 -18.06 5.49 -3.69
C TYR A 277 -17.33 4.38 -4.41
N PHE A 278 -17.73 4.10 -5.65
CA PHE A 278 -17.01 3.14 -6.49
C PHE A 278 -17.04 3.52 -7.96
N GLN A 279 -15.99 3.10 -8.67
CA GLN A 279 -15.81 3.13 -10.11
C GLN A 279 -15.23 1.80 -10.57
N ASN A 280 -15.32 1.48 -11.87
CA ASN A 280 -14.55 0.39 -12.44
C ASN A 280 -13.06 0.74 -12.50
N GLU A 281 -12.74 1.89 -13.07
CA GLU A 281 -11.40 2.47 -13.15
C GLU A 281 -11.46 3.95 -12.74
N LEU A 282 -10.32 4.54 -12.35
CA LEU A 282 -10.29 5.95 -11.97
C LEU A 282 -10.50 6.84 -13.19
N VAL A 283 -11.68 7.43 -13.30
CA VAL A 283 -12.07 8.39 -14.35
C VAL A 283 -12.44 9.73 -13.73
N TRP A 284 -12.31 10.78 -14.54
CA TRP A 284 -12.64 12.15 -14.12
C TRP A 284 -14.11 12.50 -14.21
#